data_50d4ca7e8d2756ab199994ed9341490b
#
_entry.id   50d4ca7e8d2756ab199994ed9341490b
#
_cell.length_a   1.000
_cell.length_b   1.000
_cell.length_c   1.000
_cell.angle_alpha   90.00
_cell.angle_beta   90.00
_cell.angle_gamma   90.00
#
_symmetry.space_group_name_H-M   'P 1'
#
loop_
_entity.id
_entity.type
_entity.pdbx_description
1 polymer ?
#
loop_
_entity_poly.entity_id
_entity_poly.type
_entity_poly.pdbx_seq_one_letter_code
_entity_poly.pdbx_strand_id
1 'polypeptide(L)'
;MSRIHRNPTLLAPTPSPSSIPPPLEPSRSSPPPPMAATIVSVKARQIFDSRGNPTVEVDVCCSDGTFARAAVPSGASTGVYEALELRDGGSDYLGKGVSKAVDNVNSVIAPALIGKDPTSQAELDNFMVQQLDGTKNEWGWCKQKLGANAILAVSLAICKAGAIIKKIPLYQHIANLAGNKQLVLPVPAFNVINGGSHAGNKLAMQAEFMILPTGAASFKEAMKMGVEVYHNLKSVIKKKYGQDATNVGDEGGFAPNIQENKEGLELLKTAIEKAGYTGKVVIGMDVAASEFYNDKDKTYDLNFKEENNDGSQKISGDSLKNVYKSFVSEYPIVSIEDPFDQDDWEHYAKMTAEIGEQVQIVGDDLLVTNPTRVAKAIQEKSCNALLLKVNQIGSVTESIEAVKMSKRAGWGVMTSHRSGETEDTFIADLAVGLATLLRIEEELGAAAVYAGAKFRAPVEPY
;
A
#
# COMPACT_ATOMS: atom_id res chain seq x y z
N MET A 1 -65.72 40.23 52.42
CA MET A 1 -65.52 40.49 53.84
C MET A 1 -64.02 40.77 53.98
N SER A 2 -63.64 42.05 53.94
CA SER A 2 -63.47 42.99 55.09
C SER A 2 -62.34 42.55 56.01
N ARG A 3 -61.19 43.18 55.98
CA ARG A 3 -60.60 44.26 56.78
C ARG A 3 -59.10 44.25 56.75
N ILE A 4 -58.43 45.29 56.31
CA ILE A 4 -57.98 46.59 56.96
C ILE A 4 -56.53 46.50 57.47
N HIS A 5 -55.68 47.31 56.89
CA HIS A 5 -54.56 48.17 57.29
C HIS A 5 -53.79 47.90 58.62
N ARG A 6 -52.45 47.96 58.50
CA ARG A 6 -51.62 49.04 59.09
C ARG A 6 -50.18 48.94 58.65
N ASN A 7 -49.64 50.05 58.06
CA ASN A 7 -48.25 50.37 58.06
C ASN A 7 -47.74 50.79 59.43
N PRO A 8 -46.52 50.53 59.78
CA PRO A 8 -45.70 51.64 60.27
C PRO A 8 -44.24 51.69 59.79
N THR A 9 -43.86 52.88 59.43
CA THR A 9 -42.69 53.66 59.85
C THR A 9 -41.29 53.19 59.44
N LEU A 10 -40.71 53.96 58.51
CA LEU A 10 -39.31 54.05 58.14
C LEU A 10 -38.40 54.28 59.34
N LEU A 11 -37.36 53.42 59.45
CA LEU A 11 -36.12 53.72 60.17
C LEU A 11 -34.95 53.65 59.19
N ALA A 12 -34.16 54.72 59.12
CA ALA A 12 -32.99 54.83 58.23
C ALA A 12 -31.91 53.81 58.60
N PRO A 13 -31.14 53.27 57.61
CA PRO A 13 -30.03 52.39 57.91
C PRO A 13 -28.79 53.15 58.29
N THR A 14 -28.09 52.63 59.30
CA THR A 14 -26.76 53.02 59.72
C THR A 14 -25.70 52.60 58.67
N PRO A 15 -24.61 53.33 58.43
CA PRO A 15 -23.56 52.95 57.49
C PRO A 15 -22.76 51.73 57.98
N SER A 16 -22.64 50.75 57.13
CA SER A 16 -21.76 49.56 57.27
C SER A 16 -20.28 49.95 57.15
N PRO A 17 -19.38 49.27 57.88
CA PRO A 17 -17.94 49.54 57.79
C PRO A 17 -17.36 49.13 56.44
N SER A 18 -16.43 49.94 55.90
CA SER A 18 -15.69 49.77 54.67
C SER A 18 -15.03 48.35 54.56
N SER A 19 -15.49 47.54 53.60
CA SER A 19 -14.80 46.29 53.23
C SER A 19 -13.50 46.60 52.50
N ILE A 20 -12.38 46.23 53.12
CA ILE A 20 -11.07 46.18 52.47
C ILE A 20 -11.17 45.12 51.34
N PRO A 21 -10.78 45.43 50.08
CA PRO A 21 -10.75 44.44 49.03
C PRO A 21 -9.72 43.33 49.36
N PRO A 22 -9.98 42.06 49.05
CA PRO A 22 -9.01 40.99 49.27
C PRO A 22 -7.75 41.25 48.43
N PRO A 23 -6.57 40.80 48.90
CA PRO A 23 -5.34 40.93 48.13
C PRO A 23 -5.49 40.22 46.77
N LEU A 24 -5.05 40.90 45.70
CA LEU A 24 -4.96 40.32 44.35
C LEU A 24 -4.06 39.09 44.43
N GLU A 25 -4.64 37.89 44.15
CA GLU A 25 -3.85 36.70 43.92
C GLU A 25 -2.88 36.95 42.75
N PRO A 26 -1.60 36.54 42.86
CA PRO A 26 -0.69 36.65 41.75
C PRO A 26 -1.28 35.87 40.56
N SER A 27 -1.45 36.54 39.44
CA SER A 27 -1.87 35.92 38.17
C SER A 27 -0.98 34.71 37.93
N ARG A 28 -1.55 33.50 37.99
CA ARG A 28 -0.89 32.29 37.51
C ARG A 28 -0.64 32.53 36.05
N SER A 29 0.61 32.81 35.68
CA SER A 29 1.02 32.77 34.25
C SER A 29 0.62 31.40 33.72
N SER A 30 -0.17 31.39 32.68
CA SER A 30 -0.46 30.16 31.90
C SER A 30 0.88 29.48 31.62
N PRO A 31 1.00 28.16 31.79
CA PRO A 31 2.21 27.44 31.41
C PRO A 31 2.56 27.80 29.98
N PRO A 32 3.84 27.99 29.65
CA PRO A 32 4.24 28.23 28.26
C PRO A 32 3.65 27.11 27.36
N PRO A 33 3.25 27.42 26.12
CA PRO A 33 2.77 26.40 25.22
C PRO A 33 3.82 25.28 25.16
N PRO A 34 3.39 24.01 25.14
CA PRO A 34 4.32 22.89 25.07
C PRO A 34 5.24 23.12 23.87
N MET A 35 6.55 23.07 24.10
CA MET A 35 7.54 23.18 23.01
C MET A 35 7.23 22.09 21.99
N ALA A 36 7.23 22.45 20.70
CA ALA A 36 7.05 21.48 19.63
C ALA A 36 8.07 20.35 19.77
N ALA A 37 7.62 19.10 19.66
CA ALA A 37 8.51 17.94 19.73
C ALA A 37 9.51 18.01 18.57
N THR A 38 10.77 17.70 18.85
CA THR A 38 11.84 17.66 17.84
C THR A 38 12.52 16.29 17.85
N ILE A 39 13.06 15.88 16.70
CA ILE A 39 13.85 14.65 16.57
C ILE A 39 15.15 14.81 17.39
N VAL A 40 15.42 13.88 18.31
CA VAL A 40 16.65 13.85 19.11
C VAL A 40 17.56 12.68 18.74
N SER A 41 17.02 11.63 18.14
CA SER A 41 17.79 10.47 17.66
C SER A 41 17.09 9.79 16.50
N VAL A 42 17.88 9.39 15.51
CA VAL A 42 17.48 8.46 14.46
C VAL A 42 18.54 7.36 14.40
N LYS A 43 18.13 6.09 14.43
CA LYS A 43 19.06 4.96 14.39
C LYS A 43 18.54 3.84 13.53
N ALA A 44 19.33 3.47 12.53
CA ALA A 44 19.06 2.31 11.65
C ALA A 44 19.81 1.07 12.09
N ARG A 45 19.24 -0.08 11.75
CA ARG A 45 19.86 -1.39 11.84
C ARG A 45 19.39 -2.30 10.71
N GLN A 46 20.16 -3.36 10.46
CA GLN A 46 19.74 -4.46 9.61
C GLN A 46 18.84 -5.40 10.41
N ILE A 47 17.74 -5.83 9.79
CA ILE A 47 16.88 -6.93 10.22
C ILE A 47 16.67 -7.88 9.04
N PHE A 48 15.77 -8.85 9.16
CA PHE A 48 15.45 -9.80 8.09
C PHE A 48 13.97 -9.75 7.72
N ASP A 49 13.69 -9.87 6.44
CA ASP A 49 12.33 -10.01 5.91
C ASP A 49 11.80 -11.46 6.07
N SER A 50 10.54 -11.69 5.69
CA SER A 50 9.87 -13.00 5.77
C SER A 50 10.56 -14.10 4.94
N ARG A 51 11.43 -13.73 3.99
CA ARG A 51 12.24 -14.64 3.16
C ARG A 51 13.65 -14.85 3.71
N GLY A 52 14.00 -14.17 4.83
CA GLY A 52 15.33 -14.21 5.41
C GLY A 52 16.35 -13.32 4.70
N ASN A 53 15.93 -12.40 3.82
CA ASN A 53 16.80 -11.40 3.21
C ASN A 53 16.98 -10.21 4.16
N PRO A 54 18.18 -9.59 4.21
CA PRO A 54 18.40 -8.36 4.96
C PRO A 54 17.50 -7.21 4.49
N THR A 55 17.00 -6.42 5.44
CA THR A 55 16.31 -5.16 5.19
C THR A 55 16.60 -4.15 6.30
N VAL A 56 16.12 -2.91 6.14
CA VAL A 56 16.43 -1.79 7.03
C VAL A 56 15.29 -1.54 8.00
N GLU A 57 15.62 -1.40 9.29
CA GLU A 57 14.73 -0.92 10.36
C GLU A 57 15.29 0.36 10.95
N VAL A 58 14.42 1.32 11.26
CA VAL A 58 14.79 2.62 11.86
C VAL A 58 13.98 2.91 13.10
N ASP A 59 14.67 3.38 14.14
CA ASP A 59 14.11 4.01 15.34
C ASP A 59 14.21 5.53 15.23
N VAL A 60 13.13 6.24 15.55
CA VAL A 60 13.10 7.70 15.75
C VAL A 60 12.67 7.99 17.17
N CYS A 61 13.49 8.80 17.90
CA CYS A 61 13.16 9.31 19.23
C CYS A 61 12.99 10.83 19.16
N CYS A 62 12.03 11.37 19.90
CA CYS A 62 11.74 12.80 19.96
C CYS A 62 11.92 13.37 21.37
N SER A 63 12.05 14.70 21.47
CA SER A 63 12.32 15.43 22.72
C SER A 63 11.21 15.32 23.77
N ASP A 64 10.00 14.98 23.35
CA ASP A 64 8.85 14.74 24.24
C ASP A 64 8.75 13.29 24.75
N GLY A 65 9.73 12.45 24.42
CA GLY A 65 9.75 11.02 24.75
C GLY A 65 9.07 10.11 23.74
N THR A 66 8.51 10.65 22.68
CA THR A 66 7.94 9.84 21.59
C THR A 66 9.01 8.95 20.98
N PHE A 67 8.66 7.66 20.82
CA PHE A 67 9.46 6.64 20.14
C PHE A 67 8.65 6.01 19.03
N ALA A 68 9.24 5.90 17.84
CA ALA A 68 8.63 5.22 16.71
C ALA A 68 9.66 4.34 16.00
N ARG A 69 9.20 3.18 15.51
CA ARG A 69 10.00 2.19 14.77
C ARG A 69 9.30 1.83 13.47
N ALA A 70 10.07 1.72 12.39
CA ALA A 70 9.58 1.24 11.12
C ALA A 70 10.61 0.39 10.38
N ALA A 71 10.12 -0.56 9.61
CA ALA A 71 10.92 -1.45 8.77
C ALA A 71 10.46 -1.41 7.31
N VAL A 72 11.38 -1.60 6.38
CA VAL A 72 11.12 -1.51 4.94
C VAL A 72 10.83 -2.89 4.36
N PRO A 73 9.75 -3.07 3.57
CA PRO A 73 9.52 -4.28 2.81
C PRO A 73 10.44 -4.35 1.58
N SER A 74 10.64 -5.55 1.02
CA SER A 74 11.52 -5.79 -0.12
C SER A 74 10.86 -6.70 -1.17
N GLY A 75 10.93 -6.33 -2.45
CA GLY A 75 10.36 -7.12 -3.55
C GLY A 75 11.20 -8.34 -3.93
N ALA A 76 10.58 -9.33 -4.58
CA ALA A 76 11.25 -10.46 -5.24
C ALA A 76 11.65 -10.07 -6.67
N SER A 77 10.70 -9.60 -7.47
CA SER A 77 10.94 -8.90 -8.73
C SER A 77 10.84 -7.38 -8.51
N THR A 78 11.59 -6.61 -9.27
CA THR A 78 11.60 -5.16 -9.18
C THR A 78 11.46 -4.58 -10.57
N GLY A 79 10.50 -3.67 -10.75
CA GLY A 79 10.38 -2.89 -11.99
C GLY A 79 11.66 -2.10 -12.27
N VAL A 80 12.05 -2.04 -13.54
CA VAL A 80 13.31 -1.37 -13.96
C VAL A 80 13.37 0.10 -13.52
N TYR A 81 12.23 0.72 -13.35
CA TYR A 81 12.09 2.13 -13.01
C TYR A 81 11.84 2.42 -11.53
N GLU A 82 11.90 1.41 -10.67
CA GLU A 82 11.83 1.62 -9.22
C GLU A 82 12.98 2.51 -8.74
N ALA A 83 12.76 3.29 -7.69
CA ALA A 83 13.84 3.96 -6.98
C ALA A 83 14.81 2.93 -6.39
N LEU A 84 16.10 3.24 -6.38
CA LEU A 84 17.15 2.25 -6.08
C LEU A 84 17.02 1.69 -4.66
N GLU A 85 16.71 0.42 -4.53
CA GLU A 85 16.95 -0.33 -3.30
C GLU A 85 18.45 -0.60 -3.18
N LEU A 86 19.12 0.09 -2.23
CA LEU A 86 20.57 0.00 -2.10
C LEU A 86 20.97 -1.31 -1.42
N ARG A 87 21.65 -2.16 -2.17
CA ARG A 87 22.23 -3.44 -1.73
C ARG A 87 23.75 -3.35 -1.69
N ASP A 88 24.37 -4.09 -0.77
CA ASP A 88 25.83 -4.05 -0.58
C ASP A 88 26.60 -4.68 -1.74
N GLY A 89 26.00 -5.69 -2.40
CA GLY A 89 26.70 -6.53 -3.36
C GLY A 89 27.70 -7.48 -2.66
N GLY A 90 28.62 -8.04 -3.44
CA GLY A 90 29.64 -8.94 -2.88
C GLY A 90 29.09 -10.32 -2.51
N SER A 91 29.77 -11.02 -1.56
CA SER A 91 29.44 -12.38 -1.16
C SER A 91 28.49 -12.50 0.02
N ASP A 92 28.53 -11.53 0.93
CA ASP A 92 27.73 -11.56 2.15
C ASP A 92 26.25 -11.47 1.84
N TYR A 93 25.45 -12.33 2.49
CA TYR A 93 24.01 -12.46 2.20
C TYR A 93 23.71 -12.64 0.70
N LEU A 94 24.61 -13.26 -0.05
CA LEU A 94 24.48 -13.43 -1.51
C LEU A 94 24.34 -12.10 -2.26
N GLY A 95 25.01 -11.05 -1.76
CA GLY A 95 24.95 -9.69 -2.31
C GLY A 95 23.77 -8.84 -1.84
N LYS A 96 22.87 -9.41 -1.02
CA LYS A 96 21.63 -8.75 -0.57
C LYS A 96 21.77 -7.96 0.73
N GLY A 97 22.99 -7.78 1.28
CA GLY A 97 23.27 -6.97 2.47
C GLY A 97 22.76 -5.52 2.33
N VAL A 98 22.50 -4.87 3.46
CA VAL A 98 21.99 -3.48 3.51
C VAL A 98 22.85 -2.58 4.39
N SER A 99 24.10 -2.96 4.67
CA SER A 99 25.01 -2.19 5.55
C SER A 99 25.23 -0.77 5.04
N LYS A 100 25.36 -0.58 3.72
CA LYS A 100 25.50 0.76 3.10
C LYS A 100 24.26 1.62 3.36
N ALA A 101 23.07 1.06 3.22
CA ALA A 101 21.83 1.80 3.50
C ALA A 101 21.70 2.15 4.98
N VAL A 102 22.05 1.23 5.89
CA VAL A 102 22.10 1.47 7.34
C VAL A 102 23.11 2.57 7.67
N ASP A 103 24.30 2.53 7.09
CA ASP A 103 25.34 3.54 7.30
C ASP A 103 24.90 4.92 6.78
N ASN A 104 24.24 4.97 5.62
CA ASN A 104 23.68 6.21 5.07
C ASN A 104 22.63 6.83 6.01
N VAL A 105 21.78 6.01 6.64
CA VAL A 105 20.87 6.54 7.65
C VAL A 105 21.65 7.08 8.85
N ASN A 106 22.56 6.30 9.43
CA ASN A 106 23.22 6.64 10.69
C ASN A 106 24.22 7.80 10.55
N SER A 107 24.91 7.91 9.41
CA SER A 107 26.00 8.89 9.21
C SER A 107 25.58 10.13 8.44
N VAL A 108 24.53 10.07 7.60
CA VAL A 108 24.11 11.20 6.74
C VAL A 108 22.71 11.69 7.12
N ILE A 109 21.71 10.81 7.11
CA ILE A 109 20.31 11.24 7.33
C ILE A 109 20.09 11.62 8.80
N ALA A 110 20.49 10.78 9.74
CA ALA A 110 20.24 10.98 11.15
C ALA A 110 20.81 12.33 11.67
N PRO A 111 22.09 12.68 11.45
CA PRO A 111 22.60 13.98 11.90
C PRO A 111 21.86 15.18 11.30
N ALA A 112 21.41 15.05 10.05
CA ALA A 112 20.72 16.13 9.34
C ALA A 112 19.27 16.35 9.80
N LEU A 113 18.66 15.37 10.49
CA LEU A 113 17.30 15.46 11.00
C LEU A 113 17.18 15.87 12.46
N ILE A 114 18.27 15.85 13.24
CA ILE A 114 18.25 16.29 14.64
C ILE A 114 17.75 17.73 14.75
N GLY A 115 16.83 17.95 15.69
CA GLY A 115 16.20 19.25 15.95
C GLY A 115 15.02 19.60 15.03
N LYS A 116 14.74 18.81 14.00
CA LYS A 116 13.60 19.03 13.10
C LYS A 116 12.29 18.53 13.71
N ASP A 117 11.17 19.11 13.25
CA ASP A 117 9.81 18.74 13.65
C ASP A 117 9.37 17.44 12.94
N PRO A 118 9.16 16.32 13.68
CA PRO A 118 8.74 15.05 13.07
C PRO A 118 7.30 15.08 12.53
N THR A 119 6.51 16.09 12.82
CA THR A 119 5.14 16.22 12.27
C THR A 119 5.10 16.83 10.88
N SER A 120 6.22 17.33 10.37
CA SER A 120 6.39 17.97 9.06
C SER A 120 6.80 16.95 7.98
N GLN A 121 6.01 15.89 7.78
CA GLN A 121 6.33 14.75 6.90
C GLN A 121 6.86 15.17 5.52
N ALA A 122 6.11 16.00 4.81
CA ALA A 122 6.47 16.39 3.44
C ALA A 122 7.78 17.20 3.38
N GLU A 123 8.03 18.06 4.37
CA GLU A 123 9.28 18.82 4.46
C GLU A 123 10.47 17.89 4.66
N LEU A 124 10.36 16.92 5.58
CA LEU A 124 11.44 15.99 5.89
C LEU A 124 11.69 15.00 4.75
N ASP A 125 10.65 14.47 4.12
CA ASP A 125 10.79 13.60 2.95
C ASP A 125 11.47 14.34 1.80
N ASN A 126 11.01 15.55 1.46
CA ASN A 126 11.61 16.37 0.41
C ASN A 126 13.07 16.74 0.75
N PHE A 127 13.37 17.01 2.00
CA PHE A 127 14.73 17.28 2.45
C PHE A 127 15.65 16.07 2.22
N MET A 128 15.22 14.87 2.60
CA MET A 128 15.99 13.63 2.37
C MET A 128 16.15 13.33 0.88
N VAL A 129 15.07 13.43 0.11
CA VAL A 129 15.06 13.07 -1.32
C VAL A 129 15.80 14.08 -2.17
N GLN A 130 15.54 15.39 -1.98
CA GLN A 130 16.00 16.43 -2.90
C GLN A 130 17.31 17.06 -2.50
N GLN A 131 17.62 17.16 -1.19
CA GLN A 131 18.81 17.84 -0.70
C GLN A 131 19.90 16.87 -0.24
N LEU A 132 19.57 15.80 0.49
CA LEU A 132 20.56 14.85 0.97
C LEU A 132 20.95 13.84 -0.11
N ASP A 133 19.97 13.25 -0.82
CA ASP A 133 20.23 12.36 -1.95
C ASP A 133 20.48 13.16 -3.24
N GLY A 134 19.50 13.86 -3.74
CA GLY A 134 19.57 14.78 -4.88
C GLY A 134 19.75 14.12 -6.25
N THR A 135 19.74 12.80 -6.33
CA THR A 135 19.94 12.09 -7.61
C THR A 135 18.65 11.98 -8.42
N LYS A 136 18.76 12.16 -9.74
CA LYS A 136 17.64 12.13 -10.68
C LYS A 136 17.98 11.29 -11.93
N ASN A 137 16.94 10.71 -12.49
CA ASN A 137 16.92 10.15 -13.84
C ASN A 137 15.79 10.78 -14.66
N GLU A 138 15.47 10.23 -15.81
CA GLU A 138 14.37 10.68 -16.68
C GLU A 138 12.97 10.65 -16.00
N TRP A 139 12.78 9.79 -15.00
CA TRP A 139 11.54 9.64 -14.24
C TRP A 139 11.52 10.42 -12.92
N GLY A 140 12.49 11.28 -12.65
CA GLY A 140 12.58 12.10 -11.46
C GLY A 140 13.57 11.59 -10.42
N TRP A 141 13.22 11.67 -9.14
CA TRP A 141 14.12 11.33 -8.04
C TRP A 141 14.34 9.82 -7.92
N CYS A 142 15.55 9.33 -8.22
CA CYS A 142 15.89 7.91 -8.27
C CYS A 142 16.63 7.36 -7.05
N LYS A 143 17.04 8.24 -6.10
CA LYS A 143 17.59 7.89 -4.78
C LYS A 143 18.85 6.99 -4.83
N GLN A 144 19.70 7.21 -5.85
CA GLN A 144 20.88 6.36 -6.09
C GLN A 144 22.02 6.58 -5.08
N LYS A 145 22.05 7.75 -4.41
CA LYS A 145 23.13 8.09 -3.47
C LYS A 145 22.93 7.46 -2.11
N LEU A 146 21.73 7.59 -1.54
CA LEU A 146 21.42 7.12 -0.19
C LEU A 146 20.71 5.78 -0.16
N GLY A 147 19.94 5.47 -1.21
CA GLY A 147 19.07 4.31 -1.31
C GLY A 147 17.63 4.61 -0.90
N ALA A 148 16.68 4.13 -1.73
CA ALA A 148 15.26 4.26 -1.43
C ALA A 148 14.89 3.56 -0.12
N ASN A 149 15.49 2.41 0.18
CA ASN A 149 15.28 1.69 1.44
C ASN A 149 15.77 2.47 2.67
N ALA A 150 16.89 3.20 2.57
CA ALA A 150 17.36 4.07 3.65
C ALA A 150 16.40 5.24 3.91
N ILE A 151 16.00 5.95 2.84
CA ILE A 151 15.09 7.09 2.92
C ILE A 151 13.71 6.65 3.42
N LEU A 152 13.17 5.56 2.86
CA LEU A 152 11.85 5.06 3.22
C LEU A 152 11.77 4.64 4.69
N ALA A 153 12.78 3.92 5.22
CA ALA A 153 12.77 3.50 6.62
C ALA A 153 12.58 4.69 7.57
N VAL A 154 13.30 5.79 7.29
CA VAL A 154 13.18 7.03 8.06
C VAL A 154 11.82 7.70 7.83
N SER A 155 11.35 7.79 6.58
CA SER A 155 10.06 8.38 6.22
C SER A 155 8.88 7.69 6.93
N LEU A 156 8.89 6.34 6.97
CA LEU A 156 7.88 5.54 7.68
C LEU A 156 7.92 5.79 9.19
N ALA A 157 9.12 5.80 9.79
CA ALA A 157 9.30 6.03 11.23
C ALA A 157 8.86 7.45 11.65
N ILE A 158 9.16 8.46 10.82
CA ILE A 158 8.69 9.85 11.02
C ILE A 158 7.16 9.91 10.95
N CYS A 159 6.54 9.23 9.98
CA CYS A 159 5.08 9.20 9.86
C CYS A 159 4.42 8.62 11.13
N LYS A 160 4.97 7.53 11.67
CA LYS A 160 4.52 6.95 12.94
C LYS A 160 4.73 7.91 14.12
N ALA A 161 5.89 8.56 14.20
CA ALA A 161 6.17 9.55 15.25
C ALA A 161 5.19 10.72 15.19
N GLY A 162 4.89 11.23 13.98
CA GLY A 162 3.91 12.29 13.78
C GLY A 162 2.50 11.91 14.25
N ALA A 163 2.07 10.69 14.02
CA ALA A 163 0.80 10.17 14.51
C ALA A 163 0.74 10.11 16.04
N ILE A 164 1.80 9.59 16.67
CA ILE A 164 1.93 9.48 18.15
C ILE A 164 1.89 10.87 18.79
N ILE A 165 2.68 11.83 18.28
CA ILE A 165 2.73 13.20 18.79
C ILE A 165 1.36 13.88 18.68
N LYS A 166 0.66 13.69 17.57
CA LYS A 166 -0.69 14.21 17.36
C LYS A 166 -1.77 13.44 18.11
N LYS A 167 -1.40 12.34 18.78
CA LYS A 167 -2.31 11.46 19.55
C LYS A 167 -3.51 10.96 18.73
N ILE A 168 -3.26 10.61 17.49
CA ILE A 168 -4.25 10.04 16.56
C ILE A 168 -3.73 8.72 15.99
N PRO A 169 -4.62 7.80 15.57
CA PRO A 169 -4.23 6.58 14.88
C PRO A 169 -3.39 6.88 13.63
N LEU A 170 -2.48 5.98 13.28
CA LEU A 170 -1.58 6.17 12.13
C LEU A 170 -2.37 6.33 10.82
N TYR A 171 -3.39 5.52 10.59
CA TYR A 171 -4.26 5.66 9.41
C TYR A 171 -4.92 7.04 9.32
N GLN A 172 -5.37 7.60 10.46
CA GLN A 172 -5.95 8.94 10.48
C GLN A 172 -4.90 10.02 10.20
N HIS A 173 -3.68 9.83 10.68
CA HIS A 173 -2.56 10.73 10.37
C HIS A 173 -2.25 10.73 8.88
N ILE A 174 -2.16 9.56 8.25
CA ILE A 174 -1.95 9.39 6.81
C ILE A 174 -3.09 10.03 6.01
N ALA A 175 -4.35 9.79 6.41
CA ALA A 175 -5.51 10.43 5.80
C ALA A 175 -5.43 11.96 5.86
N ASN A 176 -5.01 12.52 7.00
CA ASN A 176 -4.83 13.96 7.15
C ASN A 176 -3.70 14.51 6.27
N LEU A 177 -2.57 13.79 6.13
CA LEU A 177 -1.47 14.13 5.23
C LEU A 177 -1.93 14.14 3.76
N ALA A 178 -2.77 13.19 3.39
CA ALA A 178 -3.35 13.09 2.05
C ALA A 178 -4.47 14.11 1.80
N GLY A 179 -5.12 14.62 2.86
CA GLY A 179 -6.33 15.42 2.78
C GLY A 179 -7.61 14.59 2.62
N ASN A 180 -7.51 13.26 2.86
CA ASN A 180 -8.64 12.34 2.77
C ASN A 180 -9.60 12.53 3.96
N LYS A 181 -10.86 12.82 3.65
CA LYS A 181 -11.90 13.06 4.66
C LYS A 181 -12.77 11.85 4.94
N GLN A 182 -12.72 10.84 4.08
CA GLN A 182 -13.56 9.66 4.18
C GLN A 182 -12.70 8.38 4.16
N LEU A 183 -12.68 7.69 5.29
CA LEU A 183 -12.03 6.40 5.41
C LEU A 183 -12.94 5.30 4.84
N VAL A 184 -12.38 4.45 3.98
CA VAL A 184 -13.08 3.32 3.37
C VAL A 184 -12.26 2.06 3.56
N LEU A 185 -12.88 0.97 3.97
CA LEU A 185 -12.28 -0.36 4.08
C LEU A 185 -12.17 -0.99 2.68
N PRO A 186 -10.96 -1.29 2.16
CA PRO A 186 -10.82 -1.85 0.82
C PRO A 186 -11.33 -3.29 0.75
N VAL A 187 -11.60 -3.75 -0.46
CA VAL A 187 -11.76 -5.17 -0.73
C VAL A 187 -10.37 -5.82 -0.66
N PRO A 188 -10.16 -6.84 0.19
CA PRO A 188 -8.90 -7.56 0.21
C PRO A 188 -8.76 -8.39 -1.09
N ALA A 189 -7.60 -8.30 -1.73
CA ALA A 189 -7.21 -9.20 -2.80
C ALA A 189 -6.27 -10.26 -2.22
N PHE A 190 -6.67 -11.53 -2.30
CA PHE A 190 -5.88 -12.63 -1.78
C PHE A 190 -5.17 -13.33 -2.93
N ASN A 191 -3.85 -13.31 -2.95
CA ASN A 191 -3.09 -14.22 -3.81
C ASN A 191 -3.26 -15.66 -3.31
N VAL A 192 -3.79 -16.54 -4.15
CA VAL A 192 -4.14 -17.91 -3.76
C VAL A 192 -3.50 -18.99 -4.64
N ILE A 193 -3.04 -18.64 -5.85
CA ILE A 193 -2.23 -19.51 -6.71
C ILE A 193 -1.09 -18.68 -7.30
N ASN A 194 0.13 -19.20 -7.27
CA ASN A 194 1.30 -18.64 -7.93
C ASN A 194 1.64 -19.37 -9.22
N GLY A 195 2.10 -18.62 -10.21
CA GLY A 195 2.65 -19.08 -11.47
C GLY A 195 3.81 -18.19 -11.91
N GLY A 196 4.01 -18.00 -13.22
CA GLY A 196 5.09 -17.18 -13.75
C GLY A 196 6.46 -17.60 -13.17
N SER A 197 7.37 -16.66 -13.01
CA SER A 197 8.67 -16.87 -12.36
C SER A 197 8.55 -17.18 -10.87
N HIS A 198 7.38 -16.94 -10.26
CA HIS A 198 7.13 -17.14 -8.82
C HIS A 198 6.80 -18.59 -8.46
N ALA A 199 6.70 -19.49 -9.44
CA ALA A 199 6.41 -20.90 -9.22
C ALA A 199 7.13 -21.80 -10.23
N GLY A 200 7.38 -23.05 -9.83
CA GLY A 200 8.00 -24.07 -10.68
C GLY A 200 7.07 -24.71 -11.71
N ASN A 201 5.82 -24.23 -11.83
CA ASN A 201 4.86 -24.73 -12.82
C ASN A 201 5.08 -24.10 -14.22
N LYS A 202 4.32 -24.56 -15.22
CA LYS A 202 4.48 -24.11 -16.62
C LYS A 202 3.66 -22.87 -16.96
N LEU A 203 2.96 -22.26 -16.02
CA LEU A 203 2.21 -21.04 -16.28
C LEU A 203 3.15 -19.91 -16.68
N ALA A 204 2.94 -19.34 -17.85
CA ALA A 204 3.67 -18.17 -18.32
C ALA A 204 2.99 -16.87 -17.87
N MET A 205 1.69 -16.78 -18.09
CA MET A 205 0.93 -15.56 -18.08
C MET A 205 0.36 -15.15 -16.71
N GLN A 206 0.61 -15.84 -15.64
CA GLN A 206 -0.04 -15.50 -14.37
C GLN A 206 0.94 -15.75 -13.23
N ALA A 207 1.63 -14.67 -12.82
CA ALA A 207 2.42 -14.70 -11.61
C ALA A 207 1.53 -14.96 -10.40
N GLU A 208 0.31 -14.38 -10.40
CA GLU A 208 -0.65 -14.53 -9.32
C GLU A 208 -2.10 -14.63 -9.80
N PHE A 209 -2.83 -15.55 -9.15
CA PHE A 209 -4.29 -15.59 -9.21
C PHE A 209 -4.85 -15.12 -7.88
N MET A 210 -5.68 -14.10 -7.94
CA MET A 210 -6.27 -13.48 -6.75
C MET A 210 -7.77 -13.75 -6.66
N ILE A 211 -8.30 -13.74 -5.44
CA ILE A 211 -9.74 -13.72 -5.17
C ILE A 211 -10.10 -12.43 -4.43
N LEU A 212 -11.24 -11.83 -4.81
CA LEU A 212 -11.73 -10.57 -4.26
C LEU A 212 -13.18 -10.75 -3.76
N PRO A 213 -13.44 -10.69 -2.44
CA PRO A 213 -14.79 -10.84 -1.86
C PRO A 213 -15.63 -9.55 -1.99
N THR A 214 -15.94 -9.12 -3.21
CA THR A 214 -16.67 -7.88 -3.48
C THR A 214 -18.13 -7.92 -3.00
N GLY A 215 -18.70 -9.10 -2.79
CA GLY A 215 -20.06 -9.28 -2.31
C GLY A 215 -20.21 -9.38 -0.79
N ALA A 216 -19.12 -9.15 -0.02
CA ALA A 216 -19.18 -9.06 1.43
C ALA A 216 -19.80 -7.73 1.89
N ALA A 217 -20.41 -7.72 3.08
CA ALA A 217 -20.99 -6.53 3.69
C ALA A 217 -20.02 -5.80 4.63
N SER A 218 -18.92 -6.46 5.03
CA SER A 218 -17.88 -5.92 5.92
C SER A 218 -16.51 -6.49 5.59
N PHE A 219 -15.46 -5.85 6.06
CA PHE A 219 -14.11 -6.38 5.90
C PHE A 219 -13.92 -7.73 6.61
N LYS A 220 -14.51 -7.86 7.81
CA LYS A 220 -14.53 -9.13 8.56
C LYS A 220 -15.21 -10.27 7.78
N GLU A 221 -16.32 -10.00 7.13
CA GLU A 221 -16.99 -10.98 6.26
C GLU A 221 -16.13 -11.30 5.03
N ALA A 222 -15.49 -10.30 4.43
CA ALA A 222 -14.59 -10.50 3.30
C ALA A 222 -13.41 -11.41 3.68
N MET A 223 -12.77 -11.20 4.83
CA MET A 223 -11.72 -12.08 5.34
C MET A 223 -12.22 -13.51 5.54
N LYS A 224 -13.41 -13.70 6.11
CA LYS A 224 -14.03 -15.03 6.24
C LYS A 224 -14.20 -15.70 4.88
N MET A 225 -14.77 -15.00 3.90
CA MET A 225 -14.98 -15.54 2.56
C MET A 225 -13.64 -15.95 1.90
N GLY A 226 -12.61 -15.09 1.99
CA GLY A 226 -11.29 -15.36 1.45
C GLY A 226 -10.66 -16.62 2.06
N VAL A 227 -10.68 -16.74 3.38
CA VAL A 227 -10.15 -17.93 4.10
C VAL A 227 -10.91 -19.21 3.72
N GLU A 228 -12.23 -19.17 3.65
CA GLU A 228 -13.04 -20.34 3.30
C GLU A 228 -12.82 -20.78 1.84
N VAL A 229 -12.69 -19.83 0.89
CA VAL A 229 -12.32 -20.16 -0.50
C VAL A 229 -10.91 -20.74 -0.57
N TYR A 230 -9.94 -20.16 0.13
CA TYR A 230 -8.56 -20.64 0.18
C TYR A 230 -8.47 -22.12 0.65
N HIS A 231 -9.18 -22.48 1.74
CA HIS A 231 -9.21 -23.85 2.23
C HIS A 231 -9.95 -24.81 1.30
N ASN A 232 -11.02 -24.36 0.62
CA ASN A 232 -11.67 -25.15 -0.41
C ASN A 232 -10.75 -25.37 -1.60
N LEU A 233 -10.00 -24.32 -2.03
CA LEU A 233 -9.01 -24.42 -3.09
C LEU A 233 -7.91 -25.45 -2.75
N LYS A 234 -7.38 -25.42 -1.52
CA LYS A 234 -6.44 -26.42 -1.03
C LYS A 234 -6.97 -27.85 -1.22
N SER A 235 -8.25 -28.07 -0.88
CA SER A 235 -8.90 -29.39 -1.01
C SER A 235 -9.06 -29.79 -2.47
N VAL A 236 -9.40 -28.84 -3.37
CA VAL A 236 -9.50 -29.06 -4.81
C VAL A 236 -8.16 -29.44 -5.42
N ILE A 237 -7.12 -28.68 -5.12
CA ILE A 237 -5.74 -28.93 -5.58
C ILE A 237 -5.24 -30.27 -5.09
N LYS A 238 -5.38 -30.57 -3.79
CA LYS A 238 -4.99 -31.86 -3.22
C LYS A 238 -5.66 -33.03 -3.92
N LYS A 239 -6.95 -32.93 -4.21
CA LYS A 239 -7.70 -33.98 -4.90
C LYS A 239 -7.22 -34.23 -6.34
N LYS A 240 -6.84 -33.14 -7.05
CA LYS A 240 -6.46 -33.20 -8.48
C LYS A 240 -4.98 -33.54 -8.68
N TYR A 241 -4.08 -32.96 -7.86
CA TYR A 241 -2.63 -33.02 -8.06
C TYR A 241 -1.86 -33.71 -6.94
N GLY A 242 -2.51 -34.12 -5.85
CA GLY A 242 -1.88 -34.73 -4.68
C GLY A 242 -1.52 -33.74 -3.57
N GLN A 243 -1.01 -34.30 -2.45
CA GLN A 243 -0.72 -33.54 -1.22
C GLN A 243 0.37 -32.49 -1.43
N ASP A 244 1.43 -32.82 -2.16
CA ASP A 244 2.59 -31.97 -2.34
C ASP A 244 2.30 -30.74 -3.20
N ALA A 245 1.26 -30.80 -4.02
CA ALA A 245 0.77 -29.66 -4.80
C ALA A 245 0.15 -28.53 -3.96
N THR A 246 -0.01 -28.73 -2.65
CA THR A 246 -0.49 -27.71 -1.72
C THR A 246 0.63 -26.97 -0.99
N ASN A 247 1.88 -27.09 -1.45
CA ASN A 247 2.96 -26.22 -1.01
C ASN A 247 2.70 -24.79 -1.52
N VAL A 248 3.16 -23.81 -0.75
CA VAL A 248 2.93 -22.39 -1.02
C VAL A 248 4.21 -21.67 -1.41
N GLY A 249 4.11 -20.66 -2.25
CA GLY A 249 5.17 -19.71 -2.54
C GLY A 249 5.35 -18.66 -1.43
N ASP A 250 6.25 -17.70 -1.66
CA ASP A 250 6.63 -16.65 -0.70
C ASP A 250 5.45 -15.79 -0.25
N GLU A 251 4.41 -15.69 -1.07
CA GLU A 251 3.21 -14.88 -0.84
C GLU A 251 1.99 -15.70 -0.37
N GLY A 252 2.18 -16.98 -0.08
CA GLY A 252 1.14 -17.85 0.47
C GLY A 252 0.19 -18.47 -0.55
N GLY A 253 0.31 -18.15 -1.85
CA GLY A 253 -0.41 -18.83 -2.94
C GLY A 253 0.10 -20.24 -3.16
N PHE A 254 -0.78 -21.20 -3.51
CA PHE A 254 -0.40 -22.55 -3.87
C PHE A 254 0.35 -22.59 -5.21
N ALA A 255 1.29 -23.50 -5.37
CA ALA A 255 2.07 -23.68 -6.58
C ALA A 255 1.86 -25.08 -7.21
N PRO A 256 0.63 -25.47 -7.57
CA PRO A 256 0.39 -26.76 -8.21
C PRO A 256 0.98 -26.78 -9.63
N ASN A 257 1.33 -27.97 -10.11
CA ASN A 257 1.88 -28.15 -11.46
C ASN A 257 0.79 -28.02 -12.54
N ILE A 258 0.27 -26.83 -12.69
CA ILE A 258 -0.72 -26.42 -13.71
C ILE A 258 0.01 -26.24 -15.04
N GLN A 259 -0.63 -26.64 -16.13
CA GLN A 259 -0.06 -26.57 -17.48
C GLN A 259 -0.58 -25.37 -18.28
N GLU A 260 -1.81 -24.94 -18.02
CA GLU A 260 -2.51 -23.91 -18.79
C GLU A 260 -3.21 -22.89 -17.87
N ASN A 261 -3.26 -21.62 -18.29
CA ASN A 261 -3.85 -20.54 -17.52
C ASN A 261 -5.34 -20.77 -17.19
N LYS A 262 -6.12 -21.32 -18.13
CA LYS A 262 -7.53 -21.67 -17.90
C LYS A 262 -7.71 -22.70 -16.79
N GLU A 263 -6.76 -23.61 -16.62
CA GLU A 263 -6.81 -24.62 -15.56
C GLU A 263 -6.79 -23.98 -14.16
N GLY A 264 -5.98 -22.93 -13.97
CA GLY A 264 -5.97 -22.14 -12.73
C GLY A 264 -7.31 -21.45 -12.48
N LEU A 265 -7.89 -20.83 -13.50
CA LEU A 265 -9.20 -20.18 -13.42
C LEU A 265 -10.32 -21.16 -13.06
N GLU A 266 -10.30 -22.38 -13.64
CA GLU A 266 -11.27 -23.45 -13.31
C GLU A 266 -11.13 -23.95 -11.87
N LEU A 267 -9.88 -24.02 -11.34
CA LEU A 267 -9.64 -24.37 -9.94
C LEU A 267 -10.28 -23.33 -9.00
N LEU A 268 -10.08 -22.04 -9.30
CA LEU A 268 -10.67 -20.95 -8.52
C LEU A 268 -12.19 -20.97 -8.58
N LYS A 269 -12.77 -21.07 -9.78
CA LYS A 269 -14.23 -21.17 -9.98
C LYS A 269 -14.82 -22.32 -9.15
N THR A 270 -14.21 -23.49 -9.23
CA THR A 270 -14.62 -24.67 -8.44
C THR A 270 -14.52 -24.43 -6.94
N ALA A 271 -13.45 -23.75 -6.47
CA ALA A 271 -13.26 -23.46 -5.05
C ALA A 271 -14.31 -22.44 -4.53
N ILE A 272 -14.60 -21.39 -5.32
CA ILE A 272 -15.61 -20.39 -5.01
C ILE A 272 -17.01 -21.03 -4.92
N GLU A 273 -17.34 -21.90 -5.87
CA GLU A 273 -18.61 -22.65 -5.86
C GLU A 273 -18.74 -23.55 -4.64
N LYS A 274 -17.69 -24.31 -4.31
CA LYS A 274 -17.67 -25.19 -3.12
C LYS A 274 -17.78 -24.44 -1.80
N ALA A 275 -17.23 -23.24 -1.74
CA ALA A 275 -17.36 -22.36 -0.58
C ALA A 275 -18.76 -21.72 -0.48
N GLY A 276 -19.58 -21.80 -1.53
CA GLY A 276 -20.93 -21.21 -1.58
C GLY A 276 -20.92 -19.70 -1.87
N TYR A 277 -19.85 -19.19 -2.49
CA TYR A 277 -19.66 -17.74 -2.72
C TYR A 277 -19.73 -17.33 -4.20
N THR A 278 -20.35 -18.13 -5.05
CA THR A 278 -20.62 -17.77 -6.46
C THR A 278 -21.38 -16.44 -6.53
N GLY A 279 -20.86 -15.50 -7.33
CA GLY A 279 -21.39 -14.14 -7.47
C GLY A 279 -21.03 -13.18 -6.31
N LYS A 280 -20.35 -13.66 -5.25
CA LYS A 280 -19.89 -12.83 -4.13
C LYS A 280 -18.37 -12.68 -4.10
N VAL A 281 -17.63 -13.71 -4.55
CA VAL A 281 -16.19 -13.69 -4.70
C VAL A 281 -15.87 -13.71 -6.18
N VAL A 282 -15.06 -12.79 -6.63
CA VAL A 282 -14.62 -12.61 -8.02
C VAL A 282 -13.11 -12.80 -8.14
N ILE A 283 -12.57 -12.80 -9.35
CA ILE A 283 -11.18 -13.14 -9.65
C ILE A 283 -10.39 -11.88 -10.04
N GLY A 284 -9.14 -11.79 -9.57
CA GLY A 284 -8.11 -10.91 -10.06
C GLY A 284 -6.91 -11.71 -10.59
N MET A 285 -6.12 -11.09 -11.43
CA MET A 285 -4.89 -11.66 -11.99
C MET A 285 -3.78 -10.63 -11.91
N ASP A 286 -2.58 -11.05 -11.52
CA ASP A 286 -1.34 -10.37 -11.88
C ASP A 286 -0.63 -11.20 -12.95
N VAL A 287 -0.34 -10.58 -14.07
CA VAL A 287 0.26 -11.26 -15.22
C VAL A 287 1.77 -11.14 -15.23
N ALA A 288 2.31 -10.04 -14.71
CA ALA A 288 3.74 -9.71 -14.73
C ALA A 288 4.35 -9.90 -16.14
N ALA A 289 3.69 -9.35 -17.16
CA ALA A 289 3.96 -9.71 -18.57
C ALA A 289 5.36 -9.27 -19.06
N SER A 290 6.04 -8.38 -18.36
CA SER A 290 7.44 -8.03 -18.64
C SER A 290 8.38 -9.25 -18.53
N GLU A 291 8.02 -10.26 -17.72
CA GLU A 291 8.82 -11.47 -17.54
C GLU A 291 8.94 -12.33 -18.80
N PHE A 292 7.94 -12.28 -19.68
CA PHE A 292 7.92 -13.06 -20.93
C PHE A 292 7.85 -12.20 -22.20
N TYR A 293 8.13 -10.91 -22.07
CA TYR A 293 8.25 -10.00 -23.20
C TYR A 293 9.64 -10.02 -23.82
N ASN A 294 9.69 -9.96 -25.15
CA ASN A 294 10.92 -9.86 -25.90
C ASN A 294 10.98 -8.51 -26.63
N ASP A 295 11.87 -7.63 -26.16
CA ASP A 295 12.02 -6.28 -26.71
C ASP A 295 12.51 -6.25 -28.16
N LYS A 296 13.23 -7.29 -28.63
CA LYS A 296 13.79 -7.33 -30.00
C LYS A 296 12.74 -7.53 -31.08
N ASP A 297 11.78 -8.42 -30.84
CA ASP A 297 10.72 -8.74 -31.78
C ASP A 297 9.33 -8.25 -31.34
N LYS A 298 9.26 -7.57 -30.16
CA LYS A 298 8.03 -6.99 -29.60
C LYS A 298 6.93 -8.03 -29.42
N THR A 299 7.31 -9.23 -29.00
CA THR A 299 6.38 -10.35 -28.78
C THR A 299 6.38 -10.82 -27.33
N TYR A 300 5.33 -11.49 -26.96
CA TYR A 300 5.12 -12.14 -25.68
C TYR A 300 5.23 -13.65 -25.87
N ASP A 301 6.17 -14.29 -25.18
CA ASP A 301 6.48 -15.71 -25.33
C ASP A 301 5.81 -16.55 -24.23
N LEU A 302 4.73 -17.20 -24.55
CA LEU A 302 3.94 -17.99 -23.61
C LEU A 302 4.65 -19.29 -23.18
N ASN A 303 5.76 -19.65 -23.85
CA ASN A 303 6.59 -20.79 -23.52
C ASN A 303 7.98 -20.41 -23.00
N PHE A 304 8.16 -19.19 -22.50
CA PHE A 304 9.49 -18.67 -22.08
C PHE A 304 10.21 -19.55 -21.02
N LYS A 305 9.47 -20.40 -20.31
CA LYS A 305 10.00 -21.33 -19.29
C LYS A 305 10.43 -22.69 -19.87
N GLU A 306 10.14 -22.98 -21.14
CA GLU A 306 10.49 -24.23 -21.76
C GLU A 306 11.96 -24.21 -22.26
N GLU A 307 12.75 -25.21 -21.84
CA GLU A 307 14.16 -25.32 -22.24
C GLU A 307 14.35 -25.45 -23.76
N ASN A 308 13.43 -26.15 -24.46
CA ASN A 308 13.46 -26.37 -25.91
C ASN A 308 12.38 -25.53 -26.60
N ASN A 309 12.32 -24.24 -26.28
CA ASN A 309 11.35 -23.32 -26.82
C ASN A 309 11.62 -23.05 -28.31
N ASP A 310 10.68 -23.42 -29.17
CA ASP A 310 10.75 -23.21 -30.61
C ASP A 310 10.18 -21.87 -31.08
N GLY A 311 9.72 -21.04 -30.14
CA GLY A 311 9.09 -19.75 -30.41
C GLY A 311 7.69 -19.82 -31.03
N SER A 312 7.10 -21.00 -31.15
CA SER A 312 5.76 -21.18 -31.73
C SER A 312 4.64 -20.52 -30.94
N GLN A 313 4.88 -20.23 -29.65
CA GLN A 313 3.93 -19.58 -28.75
C GLN A 313 4.24 -18.09 -28.52
N LYS A 314 5.05 -17.47 -29.37
CA LYS A 314 5.23 -16.03 -29.39
C LYS A 314 4.04 -15.36 -30.04
N ILE A 315 3.44 -14.42 -29.34
CA ILE A 315 2.26 -13.69 -29.79
C ILE A 315 2.46 -12.18 -29.69
N SER A 316 1.71 -11.43 -30.51
CA SER A 316 1.70 -9.96 -30.44
C SER A 316 0.92 -9.46 -29.22
N GLY A 317 1.14 -8.20 -28.82
CA GLY A 317 0.35 -7.57 -27.76
C GLY A 317 -1.16 -7.53 -28.07
N ASP A 318 -1.55 -7.34 -29.35
CA ASP A 318 -2.98 -7.43 -29.74
C ASP A 318 -3.55 -8.85 -29.56
N SER A 319 -2.77 -9.88 -29.86
CA SER A 319 -3.18 -11.27 -29.61
C SER A 319 -3.29 -11.56 -28.11
N LEU A 320 -2.34 -11.11 -27.32
CA LEU A 320 -2.35 -11.26 -25.87
C LEU A 320 -3.55 -10.53 -25.23
N LYS A 321 -3.86 -9.31 -25.67
CA LYS A 321 -5.07 -8.58 -25.29
C LYS A 321 -6.34 -9.41 -25.53
N ASN A 322 -6.43 -10.08 -26.70
CA ASN A 322 -7.59 -10.89 -27.03
C ASN A 322 -7.70 -12.15 -26.16
N VAL A 323 -6.57 -12.71 -25.69
CA VAL A 323 -6.59 -13.80 -24.69
C VAL A 323 -7.23 -13.33 -23.40
N TYR A 324 -6.83 -12.15 -22.88
CA TYR A 324 -7.46 -11.59 -21.67
C TYR A 324 -8.95 -11.33 -21.86
N LYS A 325 -9.36 -10.80 -23.00
CA LYS A 325 -10.79 -10.60 -23.31
C LYS A 325 -11.58 -11.91 -23.29
N SER A 326 -11.00 -12.99 -23.80
CA SER A 326 -11.60 -14.34 -23.71
C SER A 326 -11.76 -14.77 -22.25
N PHE A 327 -10.74 -14.59 -21.39
CA PHE A 327 -10.82 -14.93 -19.97
C PHE A 327 -11.90 -14.11 -19.24
N VAL A 328 -11.97 -12.81 -19.50
CA VAL A 328 -13.00 -11.93 -18.92
C VAL A 328 -14.41 -12.35 -19.35
N SER A 329 -14.59 -12.86 -20.57
CA SER A 329 -15.91 -13.33 -21.05
C SER A 329 -16.35 -14.66 -20.43
N GLU A 330 -15.40 -15.50 -19.98
CA GLU A 330 -15.66 -16.86 -19.49
C GLU A 330 -15.66 -16.95 -17.94
N TYR A 331 -14.94 -16.04 -17.28
CA TYR A 331 -14.72 -16.05 -15.83
C TYR A 331 -15.05 -14.69 -15.19
N PRO A 332 -15.40 -14.66 -13.90
CA PRO A 332 -15.73 -13.41 -13.20
C PRO A 332 -14.46 -12.59 -12.86
N ILE A 333 -13.66 -12.24 -13.87
CA ILE A 333 -12.45 -11.46 -13.73
C ILE A 333 -12.81 -9.98 -13.70
N VAL A 334 -12.36 -9.27 -12.68
CA VAL A 334 -12.64 -7.84 -12.45
C VAL A 334 -11.38 -6.98 -12.34
N SER A 335 -10.21 -7.60 -12.27
CA SER A 335 -8.92 -6.90 -12.15
C SER A 335 -7.83 -7.68 -12.88
N ILE A 336 -7.03 -7.00 -13.70
CA ILE A 336 -5.85 -7.54 -14.36
C ILE A 336 -4.70 -6.55 -14.15
N GLU A 337 -3.64 -7.03 -13.50
CA GLU A 337 -2.43 -6.29 -13.19
C GLU A 337 -1.35 -6.65 -14.20
N ASP A 338 -0.59 -5.66 -14.63
CA ASP A 338 0.52 -5.73 -15.58
C ASP A 338 0.31 -6.68 -16.77
N PRO A 339 -0.77 -6.45 -17.56
CA PRO A 339 -1.11 -7.29 -18.70
C PRO A 339 -0.10 -7.24 -19.86
N PHE A 340 0.78 -6.24 -19.87
CA PHE A 340 1.80 -6.02 -20.90
C PHE A 340 3.13 -5.60 -20.27
N ASP A 341 4.18 -5.54 -21.09
CA ASP A 341 5.49 -5.02 -20.67
C ASP A 341 5.40 -3.59 -20.13
N GLN A 342 6.24 -3.26 -19.16
CA GLN A 342 6.27 -1.96 -18.47
C GLN A 342 6.47 -0.74 -19.38
N ASP A 343 6.86 -0.94 -20.64
CA ASP A 343 7.01 0.11 -21.65
C ASP A 343 6.07 -0.04 -22.85
N ASP A 344 5.18 -1.02 -22.83
CA ASP A 344 4.17 -1.24 -23.88
C ASP A 344 2.89 -0.41 -23.66
N TRP A 345 3.07 0.91 -23.58
CA TRP A 345 2.00 1.90 -23.35
C TRP A 345 0.84 1.78 -24.33
N GLU A 346 1.13 1.39 -25.57
CA GLU A 346 0.14 1.26 -26.64
C GLU A 346 -0.88 0.18 -26.35
N HIS A 347 -0.43 -1.05 -26.00
CA HIS A 347 -1.36 -2.14 -25.73
C HIS A 347 -2.11 -1.98 -24.42
N TYR A 348 -1.47 -1.37 -23.40
CA TYR A 348 -2.18 -0.93 -22.19
C TYR A 348 -3.35 0.01 -22.53
N ALA A 349 -3.11 1.07 -23.32
CA ALA A 349 -4.13 2.03 -23.71
C ALA A 349 -5.27 1.38 -24.55
N LYS A 350 -4.92 0.52 -25.51
CA LYS A 350 -5.88 -0.25 -26.29
C LYS A 350 -6.78 -1.12 -25.42
N MET A 351 -6.17 -1.87 -24.48
CA MET A 351 -6.92 -2.75 -23.59
C MET A 351 -7.84 -1.97 -22.65
N THR A 352 -7.35 -0.88 -22.08
CA THR A 352 -8.12 -0.01 -21.20
C THR A 352 -9.30 0.62 -21.93
N ALA A 353 -9.13 1.03 -23.18
CA ALA A 353 -10.21 1.55 -24.00
C ALA A 353 -11.30 0.50 -24.32
N GLU A 354 -10.91 -0.77 -24.52
CA GLU A 354 -11.82 -1.84 -24.91
C GLU A 354 -12.59 -2.47 -23.74
N ILE A 355 -11.92 -2.69 -22.59
CA ILE A 355 -12.53 -3.41 -21.45
C ILE A 355 -12.41 -2.69 -20.11
N GLY A 356 -11.79 -1.51 -20.08
CA GLY A 356 -11.53 -0.76 -18.84
C GLY A 356 -12.79 -0.35 -18.06
N GLU A 357 -13.96 -0.28 -18.70
CA GLU A 357 -15.23 -0.08 -17.99
C GLU A 357 -15.62 -1.29 -17.14
N GLN A 358 -15.31 -2.50 -17.60
CA GLN A 358 -15.68 -3.76 -16.94
C GLN A 358 -14.59 -4.25 -15.99
N VAL A 359 -13.31 -4.07 -16.37
CA VAL A 359 -12.14 -4.63 -15.69
C VAL A 359 -11.22 -3.51 -15.22
N GLN A 360 -10.73 -3.63 -14.01
CA GLN A 360 -9.66 -2.79 -13.48
C GLN A 360 -8.34 -3.21 -14.14
N ILE A 361 -7.70 -2.30 -14.87
CA ILE A 361 -6.36 -2.49 -15.44
C ILE A 361 -5.38 -1.80 -14.50
N VAL A 362 -4.57 -2.59 -13.83
CA VAL A 362 -3.66 -2.10 -12.79
C VAL A 362 -2.25 -1.98 -13.35
N GLY A 363 -1.61 -0.84 -13.12
CA GLY A 363 -0.19 -0.67 -13.42
C GLY A 363 0.63 -0.85 -12.14
N ASP A 364 1.49 -1.89 -12.12
CA ASP A 364 2.54 -2.10 -11.13
C ASP A 364 3.89 -1.65 -11.72
N ASP A 365 4.57 -2.48 -12.50
CA ASP A 365 5.83 -2.13 -13.15
C ASP A 365 5.69 -1.00 -14.18
N LEU A 366 4.51 -0.87 -14.78
CA LEU A 366 4.18 0.29 -15.63
C LEU A 366 4.33 1.61 -14.87
N LEU A 367 3.91 1.69 -13.60
CA LEU A 367 3.83 2.92 -12.84
C LEU A 367 4.91 3.05 -11.76
N VAL A 368 5.35 1.94 -11.17
CA VAL A 368 6.32 1.85 -10.06
C VAL A 368 6.06 2.88 -8.95
N THR A 369 4.79 3.16 -8.67
CA THR A 369 4.36 4.19 -7.70
C THR A 369 4.97 5.59 -7.98
N ASN A 370 5.49 5.82 -9.20
CA ASN A 370 6.21 7.05 -9.56
C ASN A 370 5.24 8.12 -10.12
N PRO A 371 5.12 9.31 -9.47
CA PRO A 371 4.22 10.37 -9.94
C PRO A 371 4.42 10.77 -11.41
N THR A 372 5.67 10.73 -11.93
CA THR A 372 5.96 11.08 -13.32
C THR A 372 5.41 10.03 -14.29
N ARG A 373 5.55 8.72 -13.97
CA ARG A 373 4.98 7.65 -14.79
C ARG A 373 3.46 7.62 -14.67
N VAL A 374 2.91 7.88 -13.47
CA VAL A 374 1.46 8.04 -13.27
C VAL A 374 0.91 9.18 -14.14
N ALA A 375 1.58 10.34 -14.19
CA ALA A 375 1.17 11.47 -15.03
C ALA A 375 1.12 11.07 -16.51
N LYS A 376 2.14 10.37 -17.00
CA LYS A 376 2.17 9.87 -18.38
C LYS A 376 1.04 8.89 -18.65
N ALA A 377 0.82 7.92 -17.75
CA ALA A 377 -0.24 6.93 -17.92
C ALA A 377 -1.64 7.55 -17.94
N ILE A 378 -1.88 8.60 -17.13
CA ILE A 378 -3.13 9.36 -17.13
C ILE A 378 -3.32 10.05 -18.49
N GLN A 379 -2.26 10.71 -19.00
CA GLN A 379 -2.29 11.41 -20.29
C GLN A 379 -2.58 10.45 -21.45
N GLU A 380 -1.94 9.28 -21.44
CA GLU A 380 -2.06 8.25 -22.48
C GLU A 380 -3.25 7.31 -22.26
N LYS A 381 -3.94 7.40 -21.12
CA LYS A 381 -5.04 6.53 -20.71
C LYS A 381 -4.66 5.05 -20.71
N SER A 382 -3.44 4.76 -20.28
CA SER A 382 -2.85 3.44 -20.38
C SER A 382 -3.47 2.42 -19.42
N CYS A 383 -3.87 2.86 -18.23
CA CYS A 383 -4.52 2.01 -17.23
C CYS A 383 -5.60 2.80 -16.48
N ASN A 384 -6.29 2.19 -15.52
CA ASN A 384 -7.34 2.82 -14.72
C ASN A 384 -7.22 2.53 -13.22
N ALA A 385 -6.07 1.98 -12.79
CA ALA A 385 -5.74 1.79 -11.39
C ALA A 385 -4.22 1.81 -11.16
N LEU A 386 -3.83 2.36 -10.00
CA LEU A 386 -2.46 2.35 -9.49
C LEU A 386 -2.28 1.16 -8.55
N LEU A 387 -1.22 0.37 -8.72
CA LEU A 387 -0.69 -0.43 -7.64
C LEU A 387 0.26 0.43 -6.81
N LEU A 388 -0.05 0.57 -5.52
CA LEU A 388 0.72 1.36 -4.58
C LEU A 388 1.68 0.46 -3.80
N LYS A 389 2.97 0.60 -4.04
CA LYS A 389 4.05 -0.04 -3.28
C LYS A 389 5.03 1.03 -2.79
N VAL A 390 5.00 1.37 -1.51
CA VAL A 390 5.76 2.51 -0.96
C VAL A 390 7.27 2.41 -1.21
N ASN A 391 7.82 1.19 -1.26
CA ASN A 391 9.26 0.99 -1.45
C ASN A 391 9.71 1.19 -2.91
N GLN A 392 8.80 1.11 -3.90
CA GLN A 392 9.12 1.41 -5.30
C GLN A 392 9.53 2.87 -5.52
N ILE A 393 8.98 3.77 -4.70
CA ILE A 393 9.29 5.21 -4.78
C ILE A 393 10.14 5.71 -3.61
N GLY A 394 10.01 5.12 -2.41
CA GLY A 394 10.91 5.32 -1.27
C GLY A 394 10.60 6.50 -0.38
N SER A 395 9.39 7.07 -0.40
CA SER A 395 8.90 8.02 0.60
C SER A 395 7.38 8.01 0.73
N VAL A 396 6.87 8.33 1.93
CA VAL A 396 5.42 8.46 2.19
C VAL A 396 4.83 9.60 1.37
N THR A 397 5.54 10.72 1.26
CA THR A 397 5.06 11.91 0.55
C THR A 397 4.85 11.67 -0.94
N GLU A 398 5.81 11.03 -1.63
CA GLU A 398 5.68 10.72 -3.06
C GLU A 398 4.61 9.64 -3.30
N SER A 399 4.49 8.67 -2.37
CA SER A 399 3.42 7.66 -2.41
C SER A 399 2.03 8.30 -2.33
N ILE A 400 1.83 9.24 -1.41
CA ILE A 400 0.58 10.00 -1.30
C ILE A 400 0.31 10.81 -2.57
N GLU A 401 1.34 11.42 -3.17
CA GLU A 401 1.17 12.19 -4.42
C GLU A 401 0.71 11.29 -5.58
N ALA A 402 1.33 10.12 -5.77
CA ALA A 402 0.90 9.15 -6.78
C ALA A 402 -0.58 8.75 -6.60
N VAL A 403 -1.00 8.49 -5.35
CA VAL A 403 -2.41 8.17 -5.02
C VAL A 403 -3.34 9.34 -5.34
N LYS A 404 -2.98 10.57 -4.95
CA LYS A 404 -3.81 11.76 -5.23
C LYS A 404 -3.99 11.99 -6.72
N MET A 405 -2.92 11.83 -7.50
CA MET A 405 -2.99 11.94 -8.97
C MET A 405 -3.92 10.89 -9.56
N SER A 406 -3.79 9.64 -9.14
CA SER A 406 -4.63 8.53 -9.61
C SER A 406 -6.10 8.75 -9.27
N LYS A 407 -6.42 9.13 -8.04
CA LYS A 407 -7.81 9.42 -7.63
C LYS A 407 -8.42 10.61 -8.37
N ARG A 408 -7.64 11.69 -8.59
CA ARG A 408 -8.10 12.83 -9.39
C ARG A 408 -8.39 12.49 -10.85
N ALA A 409 -7.71 11.47 -11.37
CA ALA A 409 -7.99 10.91 -12.70
C ALA A 409 -9.19 9.94 -12.72
N GLY A 410 -9.83 9.68 -11.59
CA GLY A 410 -10.93 8.73 -11.46
C GLY A 410 -10.49 7.27 -11.39
N TRP A 411 -9.21 7.02 -11.10
CA TRP A 411 -8.63 5.68 -11.01
C TRP A 411 -8.88 5.01 -9.66
N GLY A 412 -8.92 3.67 -9.67
CA GLY A 412 -8.76 2.87 -8.47
C GLY A 412 -7.32 2.92 -7.93
N VAL A 413 -7.17 2.56 -6.66
CA VAL A 413 -5.86 2.35 -6.02
C VAL A 413 -5.89 1.03 -5.29
N MET A 414 -4.91 0.19 -5.56
CA MET A 414 -4.68 -1.09 -4.92
C MET A 414 -3.39 -0.98 -4.10
N THR A 415 -3.47 -1.08 -2.79
CA THR A 415 -2.29 -1.04 -1.92
C THR A 415 -1.74 -2.44 -1.75
N SER A 416 -0.50 -2.64 -2.15
CA SER A 416 0.12 -3.96 -2.19
C SER A 416 1.19 -4.14 -1.12
N HIS A 417 1.29 -5.37 -0.60
CA HIS A 417 2.45 -5.86 0.12
C HIS A 417 3.64 -6.05 -0.83
N ARG A 418 4.77 -6.52 -0.30
CA ARG A 418 5.87 -7.06 -1.10
C ARG A 418 6.11 -8.52 -0.70
N SER A 419 6.78 -9.30 -1.56
CA SER A 419 7.12 -10.70 -1.30
C SER A 419 7.96 -10.88 -0.02
N GLY A 420 8.78 -9.89 0.34
CA GLY A 420 9.54 -9.81 1.58
C GLY A 420 8.95 -8.78 2.53
N GLU A 421 8.10 -9.22 3.44
CA GLU A 421 7.50 -8.37 4.48
C GLU A 421 8.21 -8.56 5.82
N THR A 422 7.95 -7.62 6.73
CA THR A 422 8.46 -7.61 8.11
C THR A 422 7.31 -7.64 9.10
N GLU A 423 7.59 -7.53 10.41
CA GLU A 423 6.55 -7.37 11.43
C GLU A 423 5.85 -5.99 11.37
N ASP A 424 6.36 -5.06 10.56
CA ASP A 424 5.79 -3.72 10.44
C ASP A 424 4.46 -3.73 9.71
N THR A 425 3.42 -3.23 10.37
CA THR A 425 2.06 -3.15 9.85
C THR A 425 1.74 -1.82 9.16
N PHE A 426 2.74 -1.02 8.81
CA PHE A 426 2.54 0.31 8.21
C PHE A 426 1.64 0.28 6.98
N ILE A 427 1.81 -0.73 6.13
CA ILE A 427 1.00 -0.91 4.93
C ILE A 427 -0.50 -1.02 5.23
N ALA A 428 -0.85 -1.62 6.39
CA ALA A 428 -2.23 -1.71 6.82
C ALA A 428 -2.82 -0.32 7.12
N ASP A 429 -2.11 0.49 7.90
CA ASP A 429 -2.52 1.86 8.19
C ASP A 429 -2.47 2.77 6.95
N LEU A 430 -1.50 2.55 6.04
CA LEU A 430 -1.44 3.22 4.75
C LEU A 430 -2.67 2.90 3.90
N ALA A 431 -2.98 1.61 3.79
CA ALA A 431 -4.15 1.15 3.09
C ALA A 431 -5.43 1.76 3.68
N VAL A 432 -5.52 2.12 4.96
CA VAL A 432 -6.66 2.81 5.59
C VAL A 432 -6.65 4.30 5.42
N GLY A 433 -5.53 4.92 5.67
CA GLY A 433 -5.38 6.36 5.42
C GLY A 433 -5.73 6.68 3.97
N LEU A 434 -5.45 5.72 3.11
CA LEU A 434 -5.79 5.67 1.69
C LEU A 434 -6.86 4.60 1.40
N ALA A 435 -7.04 3.52 2.27
CA ALA A 435 -8.07 2.45 2.38
C ALA A 435 -7.59 1.25 3.27
N THR A 436 -8.29 0.40 4.10
CA THR A 436 -8.18 -0.21 5.45
C THR A 436 -7.99 -1.68 5.80
N LEU A 437 -8.00 -2.17 7.17
CA LEU A 437 -7.93 -3.55 7.72
C LEU A 437 -8.77 -3.81 9.00
N LEU A 438 -8.86 -5.12 9.50
CA LEU A 438 -9.75 -5.62 10.57
C LEU A 438 -9.71 -4.85 11.90
N ARG A 439 -8.51 -4.60 12.47
CA ARG A 439 -8.38 -3.85 13.72
C ARG A 439 -9.02 -2.46 13.59
N ILE A 440 -8.87 -1.84 12.46
CA ILE A 440 -9.38 -0.51 12.18
C ILE A 440 -10.89 -0.54 11.93
N GLU A 441 -11.45 -1.65 11.39
CA GLU A 441 -12.90 -1.84 11.33
C GLU A 441 -13.51 -1.82 12.74
N GLU A 442 -12.87 -2.47 13.72
CA GLU A 442 -13.29 -2.43 15.12
C GLU A 442 -13.15 -1.02 15.73
N GLU A 443 -12.06 -0.32 15.47
CA GLU A 443 -11.82 1.05 15.93
C GLU A 443 -12.83 2.06 15.32
N LEU A 444 -13.17 1.91 14.04
CA LEU A 444 -14.17 2.74 13.37
C LEU A 444 -15.61 2.40 13.79
N GLY A 445 -15.86 1.17 14.21
CA GLY A 445 -17.18 0.71 14.67
C GLY A 445 -18.29 1.01 13.66
N ALA A 446 -19.31 1.75 14.06
CA ALA A 446 -20.45 2.10 13.20
C ALA A 446 -20.10 3.07 12.05
N ALA A 447 -18.93 3.72 12.09
CA ALA A 447 -18.45 4.58 11.01
C ALA A 447 -17.66 3.82 9.93
N ALA A 448 -17.45 2.51 10.12
CA ALA A 448 -16.74 1.68 9.14
C ALA A 448 -17.55 1.55 7.85
N VAL A 449 -16.91 1.90 6.72
CA VAL A 449 -17.49 1.76 5.37
C VAL A 449 -16.63 0.77 4.60
N TYR A 450 -17.22 -0.33 4.16
CA TYR A 450 -16.56 -1.33 3.33
C TYR A 450 -16.82 -1.04 1.84
N ALA A 451 -15.77 -1.06 1.00
CA ALA A 451 -15.89 -0.73 -0.42
C ALA A 451 -16.79 -1.68 -1.20
N GLY A 452 -16.71 -2.99 -0.94
CA GLY A 452 -17.54 -4.01 -1.57
C GLY A 452 -17.54 -3.93 -3.09
N ALA A 453 -18.71 -3.96 -3.71
CA ALA A 453 -18.88 -3.88 -5.15
C ALA A 453 -18.40 -2.54 -5.77
N LYS A 454 -18.16 -1.52 -4.95
CA LYS A 454 -17.65 -0.21 -5.39
C LYS A 454 -16.12 -0.10 -5.30
N PHE A 455 -15.40 -1.20 -5.15
CA PHE A 455 -13.94 -1.20 -4.92
C PHE A 455 -13.13 -0.42 -5.96
N ARG A 456 -13.61 -0.30 -7.18
CA ARG A 456 -12.98 0.47 -8.27
C ARG A 456 -13.31 1.95 -8.27
N ALA A 457 -14.42 2.34 -7.61
CA ALA A 457 -14.87 3.73 -7.62
C ALA A 457 -14.08 4.51 -6.57
N PRO A 458 -13.28 5.51 -6.94
CA PRO A 458 -12.63 6.37 -5.98
C PRO A 458 -13.71 7.07 -5.16
N VAL A 459 -13.56 7.08 -3.85
CA VAL A 459 -14.22 8.06 -3.00
C VAL A 459 -13.70 9.43 -3.45
N GLU A 460 -14.50 10.49 -3.32
CA GLU A 460 -14.20 11.83 -3.84
C GLU A 460 -12.70 12.18 -3.78
N PRO A 461 -12.12 12.71 -4.89
CA PRO A 461 -10.71 13.04 -4.96
C PRO A 461 -10.36 14.09 -3.90
N TYR A 462 -9.30 13.88 -3.17
CA TYR A 462 -8.78 14.74 -2.11
C TYR A 462 -7.38 15.28 -2.44
#